data_04d9e1e02ffb8060b311eac4c81fa9de
#
_entry.id   04d9e1e02ffb8060b311eac4c81fa9de
#
_cell.length_a   1.000
_cell.length_b   1.000
_cell.length_c   1.000
_cell.angle_alpha   90.00
_cell.angle_beta   90.00
_cell.angle_gamma   90.00
#
_symmetry.space_group_name_H-M   'P 1'
#
loop_
_entity.id
_entity.type
_entity.pdbx_description
1 polymer ?
#
loop_
_entity_poly.entity_id
_entity_poly.type
_entity_poly.pdbx_seq_one_letter_code
_entity_poly.pdbx_strand_id
1 'polypeptide(L)'
;MKFFDGMKSSGVIRAHGFSAHNDYMNLHERNNNELFYDVIMVPFNHKGSFVHSVTGRYSEWDQDRLISVLTEAGSKGIGVIAMKTCSGGKYSPSPDVEPGCPEAVRWVILHYFVSSAAIAMANFEQVDEHISILNSL
;
A
#
# COMPACT_ATOMS: atom_id res chain seq x y z
N MET A 1 6.51 8.34 -21.97
CA MET A 1 6.26 9.68 -21.43
C MET A 1 5.11 10.36 -22.20
N LYS A 2 5.28 10.77 -23.45
CA LYS A 2 4.26 11.51 -24.23
C LYS A 2 2.85 10.90 -24.23
N PHE A 3 2.69 9.59 -24.11
CA PHE A 3 1.39 8.92 -24.15
C PHE A 3 0.53 9.26 -22.92
N PHE A 4 1.05 9.04 -21.71
CA PHE A 4 0.32 9.32 -20.47
C PHE A 4 0.08 10.84 -20.27
N ASP A 5 1.06 11.65 -20.64
CA ASP A 5 0.90 13.11 -20.60
C ASP A 5 -0.24 13.57 -21.53
N GLY A 6 -0.33 12.98 -22.73
CA GLY A 6 -1.45 13.23 -23.65
C GLY A 6 -2.80 12.80 -23.08
N MET A 7 -2.86 11.63 -22.40
CA MET A 7 -4.10 11.17 -21.78
C MET A 7 -4.51 12.02 -20.58
N LYS A 8 -3.55 12.50 -19.77
CA LYS A 8 -3.82 13.46 -18.68
C LYS A 8 -4.32 14.78 -19.24
N SER A 9 -3.65 15.33 -20.25
CA SER A 9 -4.03 16.61 -20.87
C SER A 9 -5.42 16.57 -21.54
N SER A 10 -5.81 15.41 -22.07
CA SER A 10 -7.15 15.22 -22.66
C SER A 10 -8.23 14.87 -21.63
N GLY A 11 -7.88 14.75 -20.34
CA GLY A 11 -8.82 14.42 -19.27
C GLY A 11 -9.28 12.95 -19.24
N VAL A 12 -8.70 12.07 -20.07
CA VAL A 12 -9.03 10.63 -20.10
C VAL A 12 -8.59 9.93 -18.82
N ILE A 13 -7.43 10.32 -18.28
CA ILE A 13 -6.95 9.88 -16.96
C ILE A 13 -6.57 11.08 -16.11
N ARG A 14 -6.69 10.97 -14.80
CA ARG A 14 -6.24 12.01 -13.85
C ARG A 14 -4.83 11.76 -13.34
N ALA A 15 -4.43 10.49 -13.25
CA ALA A 15 -3.15 10.06 -12.70
C ALA A 15 -2.70 8.75 -13.37
N HIS A 16 -1.43 8.46 -13.33
CA HIS A 16 -0.86 7.17 -13.70
C HIS A 16 0.16 6.72 -12.65
N GLY A 17 0.37 5.42 -12.54
CA GLY A 17 1.21 4.88 -11.49
C GLY A 17 1.78 3.52 -11.82
N PHE A 18 2.51 2.96 -10.86
CA PHE A 18 3.04 1.61 -10.96
C PHE A 18 2.85 0.82 -9.66
N SER A 19 2.96 -0.49 -9.79
CA SER A 19 2.97 -1.44 -8.68
C SER A 19 4.21 -2.33 -8.80
N ALA A 20 4.88 -2.57 -7.68
CA ALA A 20 6.07 -3.44 -7.66
C ALA A 20 6.10 -4.29 -6.39
N HIS A 21 6.57 -5.55 -6.52
CA HIS A 21 6.78 -6.48 -5.42
C HIS A 21 8.26 -6.77 -5.15
N ASN A 22 9.13 -6.44 -6.11
CA ASN A 22 10.57 -6.65 -6.01
C ASN A 22 11.29 -5.35 -6.35
N ASP A 23 12.44 -5.12 -5.71
CA ASP A 23 13.31 -3.94 -5.94
C ASP A 23 12.56 -2.59 -5.91
N TYR A 24 11.42 -2.58 -5.24
CA TYR A 24 10.53 -1.41 -5.24
C TYR A 24 11.14 -0.21 -4.48
N MET A 25 12.03 -0.44 -3.53
CA MET A 25 12.64 0.65 -2.77
C MET A 25 13.38 1.63 -3.69
N ASN A 26 14.27 1.10 -4.54
CA ASN A 26 15.02 1.94 -5.50
C ASN A 26 14.08 2.59 -6.52
N LEU A 27 13.01 1.90 -6.94
CA LEU A 27 12.01 2.46 -7.85
C LEU A 27 11.25 3.62 -7.21
N HIS A 28 10.90 3.53 -5.93
CA HIS A 28 10.21 4.59 -5.21
C HIS A 28 11.13 5.80 -4.96
N GLU A 29 12.37 5.56 -4.51
CA GLU A 29 13.37 6.62 -4.36
C GLU A 29 13.63 7.35 -5.68
N ARG A 30 13.73 6.60 -6.77
CA ARG A 30 13.85 7.19 -8.10
C ARG A 30 12.62 8.02 -8.47
N ASN A 31 11.41 7.48 -8.25
CA ASN A 31 10.19 8.24 -8.54
C ASN A 31 10.05 9.49 -7.67
N ASN A 32 10.50 9.47 -6.42
CA ASN A 32 10.54 10.64 -5.56
C ASN A 32 11.42 11.76 -6.14
N ASN A 33 12.49 11.41 -6.85
CA ASN A 33 13.36 12.36 -7.51
C ASN A 33 12.85 12.84 -8.87
N GLU A 34 12.31 11.93 -9.67
CA GLU A 34 11.90 12.21 -11.05
C GLU A 34 10.45 12.69 -11.17
N LEU A 35 9.59 12.38 -10.19
CA LEU A 35 8.15 12.71 -10.14
C LEU A 35 7.40 12.25 -11.42
N PHE A 36 7.77 11.09 -11.94
CA PHE A 36 7.21 10.59 -13.18
C PHE A 36 5.82 9.96 -13.00
N TYR A 37 5.66 9.18 -11.92
CA TYR A 37 4.38 8.56 -11.56
C TYR A 37 3.68 9.34 -10.46
N ASP A 38 2.39 9.54 -10.63
CA ASP A 38 1.53 10.24 -9.67
C ASP A 38 1.11 9.33 -8.51
N VAL A 39 1.10 8.01 -8.74
CA VAL A 39 0.62 7.00 -7.78
C VAL A 39 1.56 5.81 -7.75
N ILE A 40 1.80 5.30 -6.55
CA ILE A 40 2.58 4.07 -6.33
C ILE A 40 1.76 3.08 -5.51
N MET A 41 1.84 1.78 -5.86
CA MET A 41 1.27 0.71 -5.05
C MET A 41 2.40 -0.18 -4.53
N VAL A 42 2.48 -0.33 -3.21
CA VAL A 42 3.62 -0.93 -2.52
C VAL A 42 3.16 -1.87 -1.40
N PRO A 43 3.85 -3.01 -1.17
CA PRO A 43 3.66 -3.80 0.05
C PRO A 43 3.98 -2.94 1.28
N PHE A 44 3.00 -2.78 2.16
CA PHE A 44 3.18 -2.03 3.40
C PHE A 44 2.30 -2.60 4.50
N ASN A 45 2.92 -3.06 5.57
CA ASN A 45 2.25 -3.61 6.75
C ASN A 45 3.16 -3.50 7.98
N HIS A 46 2.59 -3.72 9.16
CA HIS A 46 3.27 -3.62 10.46
C HIS A 46 4.44 -4.60 10.66
N LYS A 47 4.47 -5.73 9.92
CA LYS A 47 5.52 -6.76 10.06
C LYS A 47 6.76 -6.46 9.23
N GLY A 48 6.70 -5.54 8.27
CA GLY A 48 7.81 -5.31 7.33
C GLY A 48 8.09 -6.51 6.41
N SER A 49 7.09 -7.39 6.19
CA SER A 49 7.27 -8.61 5.42
C SER A 49 5.94 -9.15 4.89
N PHE A 50 6.00 -10.04 3.91
CA PHE A 50 4.85 -10.83 3.47
C PHE A 50 5.27 -12.18 2.89
N VAL A 51 4.32 -13.11 2.86
CA VAL A 51 4.46 -14.38 2.14
C VAL A 51 3.58 -14.34 0.89
N HIS A 52 4.17 -14.61 -0.26
CA HIS A 52 3.41 -14.65 -1.52
C HIS A 52 2.51 -15.89 -1.52
N SER A 53 1.19 -15.69 -1.55
CA SER A 53 0.19 -16.75 -1.35
C SER A 53 0.25 -17.90 -2.35
N VAL A 54 0.70 -17.65 -3.59
CA VAL A 54 0.79 -18.67 -4.64
C VAL A 54 2.12 -19.41 -4.62
N THR A 55 3.23 -18.68 -4.42
CA THR A 55 4.58 -19.25 -4.54
C THR A 55 5.20 -19.63 -3.20
N GLY A 56 4.61 -19.22 -2.08
CA GLY A 56 5.18 -19.37 -0.73
C GLY A 56 6.45 -18.54 -0.49
N ARG A 57 6.84 -17.70 -1.44
CA ARG A 57 8.06 -16.90 -1.32
C ARG A 57 7.90 -15.86 -0.23
N TYR A 58 8.82 -15.86 0.73
CA TYR A 58 8.96 -14.84 1.75
C TYR A 58 9.70 -13.62 1.21
N SER A 59 9.25 -12.44 1.57
CA SER A 59 9.88 -11.16 1.26
C SER A 59 9.80 -10.26 2.48
N GLU A 60 10.88 -9.57 2.78
CA GLU A 60 11.00 -8.59 3.86
C GLU A 60 11.68 -7.32 3.36
N TRP A 61 11.56 -6.25 4.11
CA TRP A 61 12.15 -4.94 3.79
C TRP A 61 12.59 -4.21 5.06
N ASP A 62 13.48 -3.25 4.87
CA ASP A 62 13.80 -2.27 5.89
C ASP A 62 12.60 -1.34 6.10
N GLN A 63 11.90 -1.52 7.21
CA GLN A 63 10.66 -0.80 7.53
C GLN A 63 10.89 0.70 7.71
N ASP A 64 11.95 1.09 8.40
CA ASP A 64 12.25 2.49 8.68
C ASP A 64 12.61 3.23 7.39
N ARG A 65 13.42 2.59 6.52
CA ARG A 65 13.73 3.12 5.20
C ARG A 65 12.48 3.27 4.35
N LEU A 66 11.60 2.26 4.34
CA LEU A 66 10.35 2.32 3.57
C LEU A 66 9.45 3.46 4.06
N ILE A 67 9.25 3.59 5.37
CA ILE A 67 8.46 4.68 5.96
C ILE A 67 9.05 6.04 5.54
N SER A 68 10.36 6.20 5.59
CA SER A 68 11.04 7.45 5.16
C SER A 68 10.75 7.76 3.68
N VAL A 69 10.91 6.78 2.80
CA VAL A 69 10.68 6.94 1.35
C VAL A 69 9.22 7.26 1.04
N LEU A 70 8.27 6.60 1.71
CA LEU A 70 6.83 6.85 1.52
C LEU A 70 6.39 8.19 2.11
N THR A 71 7.00 8.60 3.23
CA THR A 71 6.83 9.93 3.81
C THR A 71 7.23 11.03 2.81
N GLU A 72 8.39 10.86 2.19
CA GLU A 72 8.86 11.78 1.14
C GLU A 72 7.92 11.78 -0.07
N ALA A 73 7.47 10.60 -0.53
CA ALA A 73 6.51 10.49 -1.62
C ALA A 73 5.21 11.28 -1.33
N GLY A 74 4.63 11.07 -0.14
CA GLY A 74 3.42 11.79 0.29
C GLY A 74 3.63 13.31 0.35
N SER A 75 4.78 13.78 0.86
CA SER A 75 5.11 15.22 0.91
C SER A 75 5.23 15.84 -0.48
N LYS A 76 5.53 15.06 -1.50
CA LYS A 76 5.61 15.48 -2.91
C LYS A 76 4.29 15.31 -3.68
N GLY A 77 3.22 14.91 -2.99
CA GLY A 77 1.89 14.73 -3.59
C GLY A 77 1.73 13.43 -4.39
N ILE A 78 2.65 12.47 -4.23
CA ILE A 78 2.52 11.13 -4.81
C ILE A 78 1.52 10.34 -3.98
N GLY A 79 0.47 9.81 -4.60
CA GLY A 79 -0.50 8.95 -3.95
C GLY A 79 0.09 7.57 -3.61
N VAL A 80 -0.03 7.14 -2.36
CA VAL A 80 0.46 5.84 -1.90
C VAL A 80 -0.70 4.90 -1.66
N ILE A 81 -0.73 3.77 -2.39
CA ILE A 81 -1.68 2.68 -2.18
C ILE A 81 -0.94 1.54 -1.47
N ALA A 82 -1.31 1.27 -0.23
CA ALA A 82 -0.76 0.14 0.51
C ALA A 82 -1.40 -1.18 0.04
N MET A 83 -0.58 -2.20 -0.20
CA MET A 83 -1.04 -3.58 -0.43
C MET A 83 -0.36 -4.55 0.52
N LYS A 84 -0.82 -5.81 0.58
CA LYS A 84 -0.31 -6.81 1.52
C LYS A 84 -0.43 -6.38 2.99
N THR A 85 -1.44 -5.60 3.28
CA THR A 85 -1.71 -5.01 4.60
C THR A 85 -1.83 -6.05 5.71
N CYS A 86 -2.38 -7.25 5.39
CA CYS A 86 -2.45 -8.41 6.29
C CYS A 86 -1.30 -9.41 6.02
N SER A 87 -0.13 -8.96 5.60
CA SER A 87 1.08 -9.75 5.33
C SER A 87 0.90 -10.87 4.30
N GLY A 88 -0.10 -10.80 3.43
CA GLY A 88 -0.42 -11.80 2.41
C GLY A 88 -0.93 -13.13 2.95
N GLY A 89 -1.18 -13.22 4.27
CA GLY A 89 -1.73 -14.39 4.94
C GLY A 89 -3.26 -14.51 4.80
N LYS A 90 -3.80 -15.52 5.47
CA LYS A 90 -5.25 -15.66 5.60
C LYS A 90 -5.79 -14.52 6.47
N TYR A 91 -6.98 -14.06 6.10
CA TYR A 91 -7.73 -13.14 6.95
C TYR A 91 -7.95 -13.78 8.32
N SER A 92 -7.54 -13.11 9.38
CA SER A 92 -7.77 -13.53 10.75
C SER A 92 -8.40 -12.38 11.53
N PRO A 93 -9.66 -12.51 11.95
CA PRO A 93 -10.29 -11.56 12.85
C PRO A 93 -9.86 -11.78 14.30
N SER A 94 -9.10 -12.86 14.59
CA SER A 94 -8.77 -13.26 15.96
C SER A 94 -7.68 -12.41 16.58
N PRO A 95 -7.88 -11.89 17.79
CA PRO A 95 -6.85 -11.20 18.56
C PRO A 95 -5.71 -12.13 19.02
N ASP A 96 -5.86 -13.45 18.90
CA ASP A 96 -4.85 -14.42 19.29
C ASP A 96 -3.69 -14.55 18.29
N VAL A 97 -3.85 -13.96 17.10
CA VAL A 97 -2.80 -13.86 16.07
C VAL A 97 -2.45 -12.38 15.91
N GLU A 98 -1.49 -11.95 16.62
CA GLU A 98 -1.10 -10.54 16.72
C GLU A 98 -0.44 -9.94 15.49
N PRO A 99 -0.86 -8.75 15.07
CA PRO A 99 -2.21 -8.22 15.19
C PRO A 99 -3.15 -8.90 14.19
N GLY A 100 -4.44 -8.93 14.49
CA GLY A 100 -5.46 -9.36 13.53
C GLY A 100 -5.46 -8.49 12.27
N CYS A 101 -6.15 -8.94 11.21
CA CYS A 101 -6.20 -8.18 9.96
C CYS A 101 -6.81 -6.77 10.13
N PRO A 102 -7.88 -6.58 10.94
CA PRO A 102 -8.41 -5.26 11.22
C PRO A 102 -7.38 -4.29 11.83
N GLU A 103 -6.65 -4.73 12.85
CA GLU A 103 -5.61 -3.92 13.50
C GLU A 103 -4.43 -3.64 12.59
N ALA A 104 -4.04 -4.62 11.76
CA ALA A 104 -3.00 -4.44 10.75
C ALA A 104 -3.39 -3.37 9.73
N VAL A 105 -4.64 -3.37 9.28
CA VAL A 105 -5.18 -2.35 8.38
C VAL A 105 -5.22 -0.99 9.08
N ARG A 106 -5.70 -0.94 10.34
CA ARG A 106 -5.69 0.28 11.14
C ARG A 106 -4.28 0.88 11.24
N TRP A 107 -3.28 0.05 11.53
CA TRP A 107 -1.90 0.49 11.58
C TRP A 107 -1.45 1.13 10.25
N VAL A 108 -1.79 0.52 9.12
CA VAL A 108 -1.45 1.03 7.77
C VAL A 108 -2.09 2.41 7.52
N ILE A 109 -3.40 2.54 7.73
CA ILE A 109 -4.15 3.76 7.39
C ILE A 109 -3.90 4.93 8.34
N LEU A 110 -3.31 4.69 9.50
CA LEU A 110 -2.86 5.77 10.41
C LEU A 110 -1.61 6.50 9.89
N HIS A 111 -0.91 5.96 8.90
CA HIS A 111 0.21 6.67 8.30
C HIS A 111 -0.31 7.71 7.31
N TYR A 112 -0.06 8.97 7.58
CA TYR A 112 -0.59 10.12 6.83
C TYR A 112 -0.24 10.11 5.33
N PHE A 113 0.83 9.43 4.93
CA PHE A 113 1.22 9.28 3.54
C PHE A 113 0.40 8.22 2.78
N VAL A 114 -0.33 7.36 3.49
CA VAL A 114 -1.17 6.34 2.85
C VAL A 114 -2.48 6.98 2.35
N SER A 115 -2.65 7.00 1.04
CA SER A 115 -3.85 7.55 0.38
C SER A 115 -4.97 6.53 0.28
N SER A 116 -4.64 5.24 0.22
CA SER A 116 -5.59 4.13 0.11
C SER A 116 -4.94 2.81 0.49
N ALA A 117 -5.75 1.81 0.83
CA ALA A 117 -5.29 0.44 1.09
C ALA A 117 -6.07 -0.57 0.25
N ALA A 118 -5.35 -1.47 -0.42
CA ALA A 118 -5.93 -2.59 -1.15
C ALA A 118 -6.01 -3.81 -0.21
N ILE A 119 -7.24 -4.17 0.16
CA ILE A 119 -7.53 -5.23 1.12
C ILE A 119 -8.37 -6.30 0.42
N ALA A 120 -7.96 -7.57 0.55
CA ALA A 120 -8.77 -8.69 0.08
C ALA A 120 -9.85 -9.02 1.11
N MET A 121 -11.09 -9.06 0.68
CA MET A 121 -12.25 -9.41 1.50
C MET A 121 -13.04 -10.52 0.80
N ALA A 122 -13.46 -11.55 1.55
CA ALA A 122 -14.14 -12.74 1.01
C ALA A 122 -15.66 -12.73 1.27
N ASN A 123 -16.13 -11.88 2.19
CA ASN A 123 -17.54 -11.77 2.56
C ASN A 123 -17.87 -10.35 3.04
N PHE A 124 -19.16 -10.08 3.25
CA PHE A 124 -19.63 -8.76 3.66
C PHE A 124 -19.28 -8.42 5.12
N GLU A 125 -19.18 -9.41 5.99
CA GLU A 125 -18.77 -9.20 7.39
C GLU A 125 -17.38 -8.56 7.47
N GLN A 126 -16.44 -9.00 6.61
CA GLN A 126 -15.11 -8.41 6.51
C GLN A 126 -15.15 -6.97 5.97
N VAL A 127 -16.07 -6.66 5.07
CA VAL A 127 -16.29 -5.28 4.60
C VAL A 127 -16.75 -4.40 5.76
N ASP A 128 -17.74 -4.86 6.53
CA ASP A 128 -18.29 -4.11 7.66
C ASP A 128 -17.25 -3.88 8.76
N GLU A 129 -16.40 -4.88 9.05
CA GLU A 129 -15.30 -4.73 9.99
C GLU A 129 -14.33 -3.62 9.55
N HIS A 130 -13.92 -3.59 8.31
CA HIS A 130 -12.99 -2.56 7.81
C HIS A 130 -13.63 -1.16 7.75
N ILE A 131 -14.92 -1.07 7.41
CA ILE A 131 -15.66 0.19 7.48
C ILE A 131 -15.73 0.69 8.94
N SER A 132 -15.95 -0.20 9.90
CA SER A 132 -15.98 0.14 11.32
C SER A 132 -14.66 0.71 11.81
N ILE A 133 -13.53 0.20 11.32
CA ILE A 133 -12.20 0.76 11.61
C ILE A 133 -12.10 2.21 11.10
N LEU A 134 -12.50 2.46 9.85
CA LEU A 134 -12.45 3.81 9.27
C LEU A 134 -13.31 4.80 10.05
N ASN A 135 -14.47 4.36 10.53
CA ASN A 135 -15.39 5.20 11.33
C ASN A 135 -14.91 5.45 12.77
N SER A 136 -13.89 4.72 13.23
CA SER A 136 -13.29 4.83 14.57
C SER A 136 -12.01 5.67 14.61
N LEU A 137 -11.56 6.18 13.46
CA LEU A 137 -10.39 7.06 13.32
C LEU A 137 -10.76 8.52 13.55
#